data_825c892b72ae933e220869b426dcf21b
#
_entry.id   825c892b72ae933e220869b426dcf21b
#
_cell.length_a   1.000
_cell.length_b   1.000
_cell.length_c   1.000
_cell.angle_alpha   90.00
_cell.angle_beta   90.00
_cell.angle_gamma   90.00
#
_symmetry.space_group_name_H-M   'P 1'
#
loop_
_entity.id
_entity.type
_entity.pdbx_description
1 polymer ?
#
loop_
_entity_poly.entity_id
_entity_poly.type
_entity_poly.pdbx_seq_one_letter_code
_entity_poly.pdbx_strand_id
1 'polypeptide(L)'
;MIHNSKHDFIKYLPHTIAKGLVPYGIYNFLKKGRTSSYTNLLNSYHKSQKIPFSPGYQEAKLEFIQSTISSKELFSCFVHQILLPEGFGAFFDERVVEYPWIFANLNYNQNSKLLDVGPALNYKFCLDRLLSSNPNQEITMLSLTPDARCFYHNKVSYVLGDVRSLPFINNYFEQITCISTIEHVGMNNQRYGSTVEHNLEDYIVALLEMKRVLKNSGALLITVPFGTYEDFGWFQQFDETMVNRIVEAFVPTEHSITYYKYTDKGWNLCSSDLCSSIRYNTHRSNDPFFYTSNPVCAGAVACIKLIK
;
A
#
# COMPACT_ATOMS: atom_id res chain seq x y z
N MET A 1 -1.85 -35.29 19.08
CA MET A 1 -1.91 -34.35 17.91
C MET A 1 -1.00 -33.18 18.21
N ILE A 2 0.29 -33.30 18.04
CA ILE A 2 1.30 -32.25 18.20
C ILE A 2 2.33 -32.50 17.11
N HIS A 3 2.04 -32.06 15.87
CA HIS A 3 3.01 -32.29 14.78
C HIS A 3 3.07 -31.20 13.71
N ASN A 4 2.64 -29.95 13.97
CA ASN A 4 2.71 -28.91 12.96
C ASN A 4 3.38 -27.57 13.38
N SER A 5 3.94 -27.46 14.59
CA SER A 5 4.45 -26.15 15.07
C SER A 5 5.89 -25.83 14.65
N LYS A 6 6.71 -26.82 14.25
CA LYS A 6 8.12 -26.58 13.87
C LYS A 6 8.31 -26.08 12.43
N HIS A 7 7.38 -26.41 11.52
CA HIS A 7 7.49 -25.99 10.12
C HIS A 7 7.17 -24.50 9.91
N ASP A 8 6.27 -23.95 10.73
CA ASP A 8 5.86 -22.55 10.58
C ASP A 8 6.87 -21.57 11.17
N PHE A 9 7.59 -21.94 12.21
CA PHE A 9 8.60 -21.08 12.85
C PHE A 9 9.78 -20.75 11.93
N ILE A 10 10.24 -21.71 11.12
CA ILE A 10 11.36 -21.51 10.16
C ILE A 10 10.93 -20.62 8.98
N LYS A 11 9.65 -20.53 8.70
CA LYS A 11 9.07 -19.73 7.59
C LYS A 11 9.29 -18.23 7.74
N TYR A 12 9.46 -17.76 8.98
CA TYR A 12 9.58 -16.33 9.33
C TYR A 12 10.94 -15.92 9.88
N LEU A 13 11.91 -16.85 9.98
CA LEU A 13 13.27 -16.51 10.42
C LEU A 13 13.98 -15.66 9.36
N PRO A 14 14.66 -14.55 9.77
CA PRO A 14 15.50 -13.76 8.88
C PRO A 14 16.54 -14.64 8.19
N HIS A 15 16.86 -14.30 6.95
CA HIS A 15 17.77 -15.08 6.09
C HIS A 15 19.14 -15.36 6.73
N THR A 16 19.65 -14.44 7.56
CA THR A 16 20.90 -14.56 8.31
C THR A 16 20.81 -15.52 9.49
N ILE A 17 19.69 -15.50 10.23
CA ILE A 17 19.49 -16.40 11.39
C ILE A 17 19.21 -17.83 10.91
N ALA A 18 18.44 -18.00 9.84
CA ALA A 18 18.17 -19.31 9.27
C ALA A 18 19.44 -20.01 8.77
N LYS A 19 20.43 -19.28 8.25
CA LYS A 19 21.72 -19.84 7.84
C LYS A 19 22.54 -20.40 9.00
N GLY A 20 22.44 -19.80 10.19
CA GLY A 20 23.20 -20.25 11.37
C GLY A 20 22.56 -21.41 12.13
N LEU A 21 21.23 -21.59 12.02
CA LEU A 21 20.45 -22.56 12.79
C LEU A 21 20.07 -23.84 12.02
N VAL A 22 20.18 -23.83 10.70
CA VAL A 22 19.76 -24.95 9.83
C VAL A 22 20.96 -25.41 8.98
N PRO A 23 21.24 -26.72 8.91
CA PRO A 23 22.27 -27.24 8.02
C PRO A 23 22.08 -26.74 6.58
N TYR A 24 23.18 -26.38 5.91
CA TYR A 24 23.18 -25.72 4.59
C TYR A 24 22.34 -26.46 3.52
N GLY A 25 22.34 -27.78 3.55
CA GLY A 25 21.54 -28.62 2.66
C GLY A 25 20.03 -28.45 2.87
N ILE A 26 19.59 -28.41 4.14
CA ILE A 26 18.17 -28.20 4.50
C ILE A 26 17.76 -26.77 4.17
N TYR A 27 18.61 -25.78 4.42
CA TYR A 27 18.37 -24.40 4.04
C TYR A 27 18.17 -24.24 2.52
N ASN A 28 19.01 -24.84 1.70
CA ASN A 28 18.89 -24.80 0.24
C ASN A 28 17.65 -25.54 -0.27
N PHE A 29 17.27 -26.66 0.37
CA PHE A 29 16.05 -27.39 0.06
C PHE A 29 14.80 -26.53 0.35
N LEU A 30 14.75 -25.89 1.52
CA LEU A 30 13.65 -24.97 1.88
C LEU A 30 13.59 -23.74 0.98
N LYS A 31 14.74 -23.20 0.56
CA LYS A 31 14.84 -22.11 -0.40
C LYS A 31 14.31 -22.52 -1.78
N LYS A 32 14.70 -23.71 -2.29
CA LYS A 32 14.17 -24.29 -3.55
C LYS A 32 12.65 -24.50 -3.47
N GLY A 33 12.14 -25.02 -2.36
CA GLY A 33 10.71 -25.22 -2.16
C GLY A 33 9.91 -23.90 -2.20
N ARG A 34 10.45 -22.81 -1.61
CA ARG A 34 9.83 -21.47 -1.66
C ARG A 34 9.78 -20.90 -3.07
N THR A 35 10.88 -21.01 -3.83
CA THR A 35 10.94 -20.54 -5.23
C THR A 35 9.96 -21.32 -6.11
N SER A 36 9.89 -22.64 -5.93
CA SER A 36 8.95 -23.52 -6.63
C SER A 36 7.49 -23.15 -6.28
N SER A 37 7.18 -22.88 -5.01
CA SER A 37 5.83 -22.48 -4.59
C SER A 37 5.41 -21.14 -5.21
N TYR A 38 6.28 -20.14 -5.20
CA TYR A 38 6.02 -18.83 -5.81
C TYR A 38 5.78 -18.95 -7.32
N THR A 39 6.65 -19.66 -8.02
CA THR A 39 6.50 -19.90 -9.47
C THR A 39 5.21 -20.66 -9.78
N ASN A 40 4.84 -21.64 -8.95
CA ASN A 40 3.58 -22.38 -9.11
C ASN A 40 2.36 -21.47 -8.92
N LEU A 41 2.38 -20.52 -7.99
CA LEU A 41 1.31 -19.55 -7.78
C LEU A 41 1.18 -18.62 -8.99
N LEU A 42 2.28 -18.07 -9.51
CA LEU A 42 2.27 -17.25 -10.73
C LEU A 42 1.69 -18.04 -11.92
N ASN A 43 2.14 -19.29 -12.11
CA ASN A 43 1.62 -20.17 -13.15
C ASN A 43 0.12 -20.46 -12.97
N SER A 44 -0.35 -20.61 -11.73
CA SER A 44 -1.78 -20.79 -11.44
C SER A 44 -2.60 -19.56 -11.83
N TYR A 45 -2.11 -18.36 -11.53
CA TYR A 45 -2.75 -17.11 -11.93
C TYR A 45 -2.85 -16.98 -13.47
N HIS A 46 -1.77 -17.30 -14.18
CA HIS A 46 -1.78 -17.30 -15.64
C HIS A 46 -2.76 -18.34 -16.21
N LYS A 47 -2.81 -19.54 -15.63
CA LYS A 47 -3.75 -20.60 -16.05
C LYS A 47 -5.21 -20.25 -15.75
N SER A 48 -5.47 -19.46 -14.71
CA SER A 48 -6.81 -18.94 -14.41
C SER A 48 -7.23 -17.77 -15.29
N GLN A 49 -6.54 -17.52 -16.41
CA GLN A 49 -6.81 -16.40 -17.32
C GLN A 49 -6.71 -15.03 -16.63
N LYS A 50 -5.84 -14.92 -15.62
CA LYS A 50 -5.62 -13.71 -14.83
C LYS A 50 -6.86 -13.21 -14.06
N ILE A 51 -7.74 -14.12 -13.63
CA ILE A 51 -8.90 -13.77 -12.83
C ILE A 51 -8.42 -13.15 -11.49
N PRO A 52 -8.84 -11.93 -11.15
CA PRO A 52 -8.50 -11.29 -9.89
C PRO A 52 -8.89 -12.15 -8.68
N PHE A 53 -8.06 -12.12 -7.64
CA PHE A 53 -8.19 -12.91 -6.40
C PHE A 53 -8.06 -14.43 -6.54
N SER A 54 -7.82 -14.97 -7.75
CA SER A 54 -7.45 -16.37 -7.92
C SER A 54 -6.06 -16.67 -7.31
N PRO A 55 -5.71 -17.96 -7.08
CA PRO A 55 -4.39 -18.29 -6.55
C PRO A 55 -3.25 -17.70 -7.39
N GLY A 56 -2.34 -16.97 -6.76
CA GLY A 56 -1.22 -16.28 -7.40
C GLY A 56 -1.49 -14.85 -7.83
N TYR A 57 -2.71 -14.34 -7.67
CA TYR A 57 -3.04 -12.94 -7.96
C TYR A 57 -2.16 -11.95 -7.20
N GLN A 58 -1.96 -12.16 -5.88
CA GLN A 58 -1.16 -11.26 -5.06
C GLN A 58 0.31 -11.27 -5.47
N GLU A 59 0.85 -12.45 -5.78
CA GLU A 59 2.22 -12.61 -6.25
C GLU A 59 2.43 -11.88 -7.58
N ALA A 60 1.51 -12.07 -8.53
CA ALA A 60 1.57 -11.43 -9.85
C ALA A 60 1.45 -9.90 -9.74
N LYS A 61 0.56 -9.39 -8.87
CA LYS A 61 0.41 -7.97 -8.60
C LYS A 61 1.68 -7.35 -8.01
N LEU A 62 2.28 -8.00 -6.99
CA LEU A 62 3.51 -7.52 -6.38
C LEU A 62 4.68 -7.54 -7.36
N GLU A 63 4.78 -8.55 -8.22
CA GLU A 63 5.78 -8.61 -9.29
C GLU A 63 5.57 -7.48 -10.31
N PHE A 64 4.32 -7.19 -10.69
CA PHE A 64 3.99 -6.07 -11.56
C PHE A 64 4.39 -4.73 -10.94
N ILE A 65 4.05 -4.49 -9.66
CA ILE A 65 4.45 -3.29 -8.92
C ILE A 65 5.97 -3.16 -8.89
N GLN A 66 6.68 -4.23 -8.52
CA GLN A 66 8.14 -4.23 -8.45
C GLN A 66 8.77 -3.93 -9.81
N SER A 67 8.27 -4.53 -10.89
CA SER A 67 8.76 -4.30 -12.25
C SER A 67 8.51 -2.86 -12.69
N THR A 68 7.35 -2.29 -12.37
CA THR A 68 7.00 -0.90 -12.66
C THR A 68 7.97 0.07 -11.98
N ILE A 69 8.22 -0.10 -10.67
CA ILE A 69 9.13 0.76 -9.90
C ILE A 69 10.59 0.62 -10.37
N SER A 70 10.96 -0.55 -10.92
CA SER A 70 12.32 -0.83 -11.39
C SER A 70 12.55 -0.39 -12.85
N SER A 71 11.51 -0.26 -13.66
CA SER A 71 11.58 0.21 -15.04
C SER A 71 11.73 1.72 -15.09
N LYS A 72 12.82 2.23 -15.69
CA LYS A 72 13.01 3.67 -15.88
C LYS A 72 11.87 4.33 -16.66
N GLU A 73 11.37 3.65 -17.69
CA GLU A 73 10.31 4.15 -18.56
C GLU A 73 8.98 4.25 -17.82
N LEU A 74 8.51 3.13 -17.23
CA LEU A 74 7.24 3.10 -16.52
C LEU A 74 7.26 3.99 -15.27
N PHE A 75 8.35 3.94 -14.50
CA PHE A 75 8.48 4.77 -13.30
C PHE A 75 8.51 6.27 -13.62
N SER A 76 9.10 6.66 -14.75
CA SER A 76 9.11 8.06 -15.20
C SER A 76 7.71 8.62 -15.44
N CYS A 77 6.74 7.77 -15.80
CA CYS A 77 5.34 8.20 -15.96
C CYS A 77 4.76 8.74 -14.64
N PHE A 78 5.11 8.12 -13.51
CA PHE A 78 4.68 8.57 -12.19
C PHE A 78 5.46 9.79 -11.70
N VAL A 79 6.76 9.86 -11.99
CA VAL A 79 7.62 11.01 -11.62
C VAL A 79 7.17 12.28 -12.35
N HIS A 80 6.86 12.18 -13.63
CA HIS A 80 6.51 13.32 -14.49
C HIS A 80 5.01 13.49 -14.67
N GLN A 81 4.18 12.66 -14.04
CA GLN A 81 2.70 12.69 -14.13
C GLN A 81 2.20 12.70 -15.57
N ILE A 82 2.70 11.77 -16.38
CA ILE A 82 2.28 11.58 -17.77
C ILE A 82 1.44 10.32 -17.91
N LEU A 83 0.76 10.17 -19.05
CA LEU A 83 -0.10 9.04 -19.34
C LEU A 83 0.66 7.72 -19.23
N LEU A 84 -0.01 6.71 -18.65
CA LEU A 84 0.49 5.35 -18.56
C LEU A 84 0.27 4.61 -19.90
N PRO A 85 1.09 3.61 -20.24
CA PRO A 85 0.89 2.81 -21.44
C PRO A 85 -0.48 2.11 -21.44
N GLU A 86 -1.04 1.90 -22.63
CA GLU A 86 -2.29 1.15 -22.79
C GLU A 86 -2.16 -0.25 -22.19
N GLY A 87 -3.17 -0.69 -21.46
CA GLY A 87 -3.16 -1.96 -20.74
C GLY A 87 -2.42 -1.94 -19.40
N PHE A 88 -1.88 -0.79 -18.95
CA PHE A 88 -1.15 -0.73 -17.69
C PHE A 88 -2.01 -1.18 -16.52
N GLY A 89 -1.54 -2.19 -15.78
CA GLY A 89 -2.21 -2.69 -14.59
C GLY A 89 -3.60 -3.31 -14.83
N ALA A 90 -3.94 -3.67 -16.09
CA ALA A 90 -5.17 -4.39 -16.39
C ALA A 90 -5.30 -5.65 -15.54
N PHE A 91 -6.49 -5.92 -15.00
CA PHE A 91 -6.82 -7.02 -14.08
C PHE A 91 -6.19 -6.92 -12.68
N PHE A 92 -5.54 -5.81 -12.35
CA PHE A 92 -5.04 -5.54 -11.00
C PHE A 92 -5.82 -4.42 -10.32
N ASP A 93 -5.89 -4.48 -9.00
CA ASP A 93 -6.46 -3.42 -8.16
C ASP A 93 -5.57 -2.17 -8.14
N GLU A 94 -6.04 -1.13 -7.49
CA GLU A 94 -5.44 0.20 -7.40
C GLU A 94 -3.99 0.23 -6.89
N ARG A 95 -3.55 -0.80 -6.21
CA ARG A 95 -2.18 -0.87 -5.67
C ARG A 95 -1.11 -0.70 -6.74
N VAL A 96 -1.42 -1.06 -8.01
CA VAL A 96 -0.47 -0.96 -9.13
C VAL A 96 -0.18 0.49 -9.54
N VAL A 97 -1.00 1.45 -9.16
CA VAL A 97 -0.75 2.89 -9.36
C VAL A 97 -0.34 3.57 -8.05
N GLU A 98 -0.88 3.17 -6.91
CA GLU A 98 -0.58 3.77 -5.62
C GLU A 98 0.89 3.61 -5.22
N TYR A 99 1.43 2.38 -5.29
CA TYR A 99 2.82 2.13 -4.91
C TYR A 99 3.82 2.89 -5.79
N PRO A 100 3.75 2.84 -7.14
CA PRO A 100 4.66 3.62 -7.97
C PRO A 100 4.53 5.12 -7.72
N TRP A 101 3.31 5.64 -7.51
CA TRP A 101 3.10 7.05 -7.18
C TRP A 101 3.75 7.42 -5.83
N ILE A 102 3.59 6.61 -4.79
CA ILE A 102 4.26 6.82 -3.50
C ILE A 102 5.78 6.87 -3.69
N PHE A 103 6.37 5.87 -4.36
CA PHE A 103 7.81 5.83 -4.59
C PHE A 103 8.32 7.01 -5.44
N ALA A 104 7.52 7.54 -6.35
CA ALA A 104 7.86 8.71 -7.15
C ALA A 104 7.81 10.03 -6.35
N ASN A 105 7.05 10.07 -5.25
CA ASN A 105 6.87 11.26 -4.42
C ASN A 105 7.65 11.23 -3.09
N LEU A 106 8.25 10.09 -2.73
CA LEU A 106 9.14 10.01 -1.58
C LEU A 106 10.43 10.80 -1.83
N ASN A 107 10.89 11.46 -0.77
CA ASN A 107 12.19 12.13 -0.77
C ASN A 107 13.25 11.20 -0.18
N TYR A 108 14.30 10.96 -0.94
CA TYR A 108 15.40 10.06 -0.58
C TYR A 108 16.60 10.79 0.05
N ASN A 109 16.38 11.95 0.69
CA ASN A 109 17.43 12.67 1.41
C ASN A 109 17.99 11.82 2.55
N GLN A 110 19.28 12.00 2.85
CA GLN A 110 19.96 11.28 3.92
C GLN A 110 19.34 11.60 5.30
N ASN A 111 19.39 10.58 6.19
CA ASN A 111 18.91 10.68 7.58
C ASN A 111 17.41 11.03 7.73
N SER A 112 16.57 10.55 6.81
CA SER A 112 15.13 10.74 6.93
C SER A 112 14.46 9.64 7.76
N LYS A 113 13.45 10.02 8.56
CA LYS A 113 12.54 9.11 9.27
C LYS A 113 11.24 9.04 8.51
N LEU A 114 10.86 7.84 8.10
CA LEU A 114 9.62 7.55 7.43
C LEU A 114 8.67 6.81 8.38
N LEU A 115 7.44 7.29 8.50
CA LEU A 115 6.34 6.55 9.11
C LEU A 115 5.44 5.99 8.01
N ASP A 116 5.24 4.67 7.98
CA ASP A 116 4.24 4.01 7.12
C ASP A 116 3.03 3.62 7.96
N VAL A 117 1.92 4.32 7.76
CA VAL A 117 0.66 4.13 8.47
C VAL A 117 -0.19 3.12 7.74
N GLY A 118 -0.58 2.03 8.43
CA GLY A 118 -1.28 0.90 7.84
C GLY A 118 -0.36 0.02 7.00
N PRO A 119 0.78 -0.39 7.47
CA PRO A 119 2.07 -0.84 6.97
C PRO A 119 2.03 -1.43 5.55
N ALA A 120 1.58 -0.61 4.57
CA ALA A 120 1.45 -1.00 3.18
C ALA A 120 2.81 -1.25 2.52
N LEU A 121 3.86 -0.54 2.95
CA LEU A 121 5.22 -0.73 2.45
C LEU A 121 5.96 -1.92 3.11
N ASN A 122 5.29 -2.69 3.97
CA ASN A 122 5.89 -3.85 4.66
C ASN A 122 6.04 -5.07 3.73
N TYR A 123 6.68 -4.86 2.59
CA TYR A 123 7.12 -5.91 1.66
C TYR A 123 8.62 -5.82 1.45
N LYS A 124 9.26 -6.98 1.28
CA LYS A 124 10.71 -7.03 1.14
C LYS A 124 11.22 -6.13 0.00
N PHE A 125 10.58 -6.14 -1.15
CA PHE A 125 11.01 -5.32 -2.29
C PHE A 125 10.85 -3.82 -2.04
N CYS A 126 9.82 -3.40 -1.26
CA CYS A 126 9.64 -2.01 -0.85
C CYS A 126 10.77 -1.57 0.08
N LEU A 127 11.04 -2.38 1.11
CA LEU A 127 12.12 -2.11 2.07
C LEU A 127 13.49 -2.12 1.41
N ASP A 128 13.76 -3.09 0.54
CA ASP A 128 15.00 -3.14 -0.24
C ASP A 128 15.16 -1.87 -1.10
N ARG A 129 14.10 -1.39 -1.73
CA ARG A 129 14.12 -0.17 -2.54
C ARG A 129 14.38 1.07 -1.70
N LEU A 130 13.68 1.23 -0.58
CA LEU A 130 13.84 2.35 0.36
C LEU A 130 15.27 2.41 0.89
N LEU A 131 15.76 1.31 1.43
CA LEU A 131 17.08 1.23 2.08
C LEU A 131 18.25 1.25 1.09
N SER A 132 18.06 0.78 -0.15
CA SER A 132 19.08 0.92 -1.20
C SER A 132 19.19 2.35 -1.71
N SER A 133 18.09 3.09 -1.76
CA SER A 133 18.06 4.50 -2.17
C SER A 133 18.52 5.43 -1.06
N ASN A 134 18.29 5.07 0.20
CA ASN A 134 18.75 5.81 1.38
C ASN A 134 19.14 4.83 2.52
N PRO A 135 20.41 4.40 2.58
CA PRO A 135 20.86 3.42 3.59
C PRO A 135 20.71 3.90 5.05
N ASN A 136 20.58 5.20 5.27
CA ASN A 136 20.43 5.79 6.61
C ASN A 136 18.97 6.08 6.97
N GLN A 137 18.01 5.74 6.14
CA GLN A 137 16.60 5.93 6.43
C GLN A 137 16.15 5.05 7.59
N GLU A 138 15.49 5.63 8.57
CA GLU A 138 14.78 4.94 9.63
C GLU A 138 13.31 4.79 9.21
N ILE A 139 12.80 3.56 9.24
CA ILE A 139 11.43 3.26 8.82
C ILE A 139 10.65 2.77 10.02
N THR A 140 9.52 3.39 10.31
CA THR A 140 8.57 2.95 11.32
C THR A 140 7.29 2.47 10.64
N MET A 141 6.92 1.22 10.90
CA MET A 141 5.68 0.61 10.46
C MET A 141 4.65 0.71 11.59
N LEU A 142 3.59 1.50 11.40
CA LEU A 142 2.48 1.59 12.35
C LEU A 142 1.33 0.70 11.89
N SER A 143 0.89 -0.18 12.76
CA SER A 143 -0.27 -1.05 12.52
C SER A 143 -1.22 -1.04 13.71
N LEU A 144 -2.52 -1.11 13.44
CA LEU A 144 -3.52 -1.28 14.49
C LEU A 144 -3.43 -2.67 15.14
N THR A 145 -2.99 -3.67 14.37
CA THR A 145 -2.87 -5.06 14.80
C THR A 145 -1.54 -5.65 14.35
N PRO A 146 -1.06 -6.75 14.98
CA PRO A 146 0.18 -7.39 14.57
C PRO A 146 0.14 -7.85 13.11
N ASP A 147 1.16 -7.49 12.32
CA ASP A 147 1.38 -8.04 10.98
C ASP A 147 2.17 -9.35 11.10
N ALA A 148 1.74 -10.38 10.37
CA ALA A 148 2.46 -11.65 10.28
C ALA A 148 3.83 -11.52 9.57
N ARG A 149 4.03 -10.44 8.81
CA ARG A 149 5.29 -10.15 8.13
C ARG A 149 6.13 -9.22 9.00
N CYS A 150 7.27 -9.70 9.45
CA CYS A 150 8.23 -8.90 10.18
C CYS A 150 9.62 -9.09 9.56
N PHE A 151 10.16 -8.02 9.01
CA PHE A 151 11.50 -8.01 8.42
C PHE A 151 12.45 -7.38 9.45
N TYR A 152 13.07 -8.23 10.29
CA TYR A 152 14.04 -7.77 11.28
C TYR A 152 15.22 -7.09 10.59
N HIS A 153 15.26 -5.77 10.68
CA HIS A 153 16.32 -4.93 10.14
C HIS A 153 16.57 -3.77 11.11
N ASN A 154 17.83 -3.38 11.27
CA ASN A 154 18.22 -2.31 12.21
C ASN A 154 17.56 -0.95 11.93
N LYS A 155 17.00 -0.76 10.73
CA LYS A 155 16.38 0.49 10.27
C LYS A 155 14.86 0.42 10.20
N VAL A 156 14.27 -0.72 10.54
CA VAL A 156 12.81 -0.94 10.50
C VAL A 156 12.30 -1.24 11.90
N SER A 157 11.42 -0.39 12.39
CA SER A 157 10.73 -0.54 13.68
C SER A 157 9.26 -0.84 13.44
N TYR A 158 8.64 -1.64 14.30
CA TYR A 158 7.21 -1.97 14.25
C TYR A 158 6.55 -1.45 15.51
N VAL A 159 5.50 -0.65 15.33
CA VAL A 159 4.72 -0.04 16.40
C VAL A 159 3.26 -0.44 16.24
N LEU A 160 2.67 -0.97 17.31
CA LEU A 160 1.23 -1.22 17.39
C LEU A 160 0.58 0.02 18.01
N GLY A 161 -0.42 0.57 17.33
CA GLY A 161 -1.09 1.78 17.80
C GLY A 161 -2.18 2.25 16.84
N ASP A 162 -3.05 3.09 17.37
CA ASP A 162 -4.08 3.76 16.61
C ASP A 162 -3.53 5.07 16.02
N VAL A 163 -3.77 5.28 14.73
CA VAL A 163 -3.32 6.50 14.03
C VAL A 163 -3.99 7.77 14.58
N ARG A 164 -5.12 7.66 15.26
CA ARG A 164 -5.81 8.78 15.93
C ARG A 164 -5.10 9.26 17.20
N SER A 165 -4.11 8.48 17.71
CA SER A 165 -3.31 8.82 18.89
C SER A 165 -1.91 8.24 18.75
N LEU A 166 -1.06 8.91 17.99
CA LEU A 166 0.28 8.42 17.65
C LEU A 166 1.26 8.55 18.83
N PRO A 167 1.96 7.47 19.21
CA PRO A 167 2.87 7.48 20.37
C PRO A 167 4.24 8.12 20.02
N PHE A 168 4.22 9.26 19.32
CA PHE A 168 5.41 9.99 18.91
C PHE A 168 5.32 11.46 19.32
N ILE A 169 6.47 12.08 19.53
CA ILE A 169 6.58 13.51 19.79
C ILE A 169 6.21 14.32 18.53
N ASN A 170 5.87 15.60 18.73
CA ASN A 170 5.62 16.52 17.62
C ASN A 170 6.87 16.66 16.73
N ASN A 171 6.66 16.84 15.42
CA ASN A 171 7.72 17.11 14.44
C ASN A 171 8.85 16.05 14.45
N TYR A 172 8.49 14.78 14.40
CA TYR A 172 9.45 13.67 14.49
C TYR A 172 9.82 13.07 13.14
N PHE A 173 8.87 12.92 12.21
CA PHE A 173 9.07 12.29 10.91
C PHE A 173 9.26 13.32 9.80
N GLU A 174 10.17 13.07 8.88
CA GLU A 174 10.32 13.84 7.65
C GLU A 174 9.26 13.49 6.61
N GLN A 175 8.79 12.24 6.64
CA GLN A 175 7.82 11.74 5.68
C GLN A 175 6.86 10.77 6.34
N ILE A 176 5.61 10.81 5.90
CA ILE A 176 4.57 9.86 6.29
C ILE A 176 3.90 9.33 5.03
N THR A 177 3.69 8.03 4.97
CA THR A 177 2.86 7.37 3.96
C THR A 177 1.62 6.78 4.61
N CYS A 178 0.47 6.91 3.94
CA CYS A 178 -0.81 6.37 4.37
C CYS A 178 -1.55 5.85 3.12
N ILE A 179 -1.26 4.61 2.74
CA ILE A 179 -1.71 4.01 1.48
C ILE A 179 -2.99 3.22 1.72
N SER A 180 -4.11 3.67 1.16
CA SER A 180 -5.44 3.06 1.34
C SER A 180 -5.65 2.53 2.76
N THR A 181 -5.56 3.45 3.72
CA THR A 181 -5.64 3.16 5.15
C THR A 181 -6.57 4.13 5.87
N ILE A 182 -6.51 5.43 5.53
CA ILE A 182 -7.27 6.46 6.23
C ILE A 182 -8.78 6.29 6.05
N GLU A 183 -9.22 5.67 4.96
CA GLU A 183 -10.62 5.32 4.68
C GLU A 183 -11.22 4.29 5.63
N HIS A 184 -10.38 3.58 6.38
CA HIS A 184 -10.79 2.60 7.39
C HIS A 184 -10.87 3.19 8.81
N VAL A 185 -10.37 4.41 9.01
CA VAL A 185 -10.31 5.03 10.35
C VAL A 185 -11.71 5.42 10.80
N GLY A 186 -12.08 5.02 12.02
CA GLY A 186 -13.43 5.21 12.56
C GLY A 186 -14.46 4.23 12.03
N MET A 187 -14.08 3.26 11.19
CA MET A 187 -14.98 2.28 10.60
C MET A 187 -14.94 0.95 11.36
N ASN A 188 -15.77 -0.03 10.93
CA ASN A 188 -15.75 -1.36 11.52
C ASN A 188 -14.46 -2.12 11.19
N ASN A 189 -13.53 -2.13 12.14
CA ASN A 189 -12.22 -2.77 12.03
C ASN A 189 -12.16 -4.20 12.62
N GLN A 190 -13.29 -4.87 12.84
CA GLN A 190 -13.32 -6.26 13.34
C GLN A 190 -12.52 -7.22 12.47
N ARG A 191 -12.42 -6.98 11.16
CA ARG A 191 -11.61 -7.77 10.23
C ARG A 191 -10.12 -7.75 10.59
N TYR A 192 -9.68 -6.71 11.28
CA TYR A 192 -8.31 -6.53 11.77
C TYR A 192 -8.16 -6.85 13.26
N GLY A 193 -9.21 -7.46 13.89
CA GLY A 193 -9.17 -7.82 15.31
C GLY A 193 -9.37 -6.63 16.27
N SER A 194 -9.92 -5.53 15.78
CA SER A 194 -10.23 -4.34 16.57
C SER A 194 -11.73 -4.19 16.83
N THR A 195 -12.14 -3.06 17.40
CA THR A 195 -13.50 -2.73 17.81
C THR A 195 -14.43 -2.42 16.63
N VAL A 196 -15.74 -2.50 16.87
CA VAL A 196 -16.76 -1.95 15.98
C VAL A 196 -16.90 -0.49 16.29
N GLU A 197 -16.56 0.36 15.34
CA GLU A 197 -16.79 1.79 15.39
C GLU A 197 -17.53 2.21 14.13
N HIS A 198 -18.25 3.33 14.20
CA HIS A 198 -18.85 3.96 13.01
C HIS A 198 -18.84 5.48 13.21
N ASN A 199 -17.65 6.07 13.03
CA ASN A 199 -17.45 7.51 13.12
C ASN A 199 -16.76 7.98 11.83
N LEU A 200 -17.54 8.42 10.89
CA LEU A 200 -17.14 8.75 9.52
C LEU A 200 -16.12 9.90 9.44
N GLU A 201 -16.00 10.71 10.51
CA GLU A 201 -15.12 11.87 10.56
C GLU A 201 -13.76 11.60 11.19
N ASP A 202 -13.53 10.41 11.73
CA ASP A 202 -12.28 10.07 12.44
C ASP A 202 -11.04 10.09 11.54
N TYR A 203 -11.23 10.03 10.21
CA TYR A 203 -10.13 10.23 9.26
C TYR A 203 -9.48 11.61 9.40
N ILE A 204 -10.25 12.65 9.82
CA ILE A 204 -9.70 13.99 10.12
C ILE A 204 -8.86 13.95 11.40
N VAL A 205 -9.29 13.21 12.42
CA VAL A 205 -8.49 13.06 13.66
C VAL A 205 -7.15 12.39 13.33
N ALA A 206 -7.16 11.33 12.53
CA ALA A 206 -5.94 10.67 12.06
C ALA A 206 -5.04 11.61 11.23
N LEU A 207 -5.64 12.40 10.35
CA LEU A 207 -4.93 13.39 9.54
C LEU A 207 -4.19 14.41 10.42
N LEU A 208 -4.86 14.94 11.45
CA LEU A 208 -4.29 15.94 12.36
C LEU A 208 -3.18 15.34 13.23
N GLU A 209 -3.30 14.08 13.64
CA GLU A 209 -2.24 13.37 14.35
C GLU A 209 -1.02 13.12 13.45
N MET A 210 -1.23 12.70 12.20
CA MET A 210 -0.15 12.60 11.23
C MET A 210 0.53 13.97 11.00
N LYS A 211 -0.26 15.06 10.88
CA LYS A 211 0.29 16.42 10.80
C LYS A 211 1.10 16.77 12.04
N ARG A 212 0.64 16.44 13.25
CA ARG A 212 1.33 16.74 14.50
C ARG A 212 2.73 16.13 14.54
N VAL A 213 2.85 14.85 14.19
CA VAL A 213 4.14 14.13 14.24
C VAL A 213 5.02 14.39 13.02
N LEU A 214 4.50 14.96 11.94
CA LEU A 214 5.25 15.36 10.75
C LEU A 214 6.03 16.64 11.04
N LYS A 215 7.29 16.71 10.62
CA LYS A 215 8.14 17.92 10.71
C LYS A 215 7.63 19.02 9.79
N ASN A 216 7.97 20.27 10.12
CA ASN A 216 7.81 21.39 9.21
C ASN A 216 8.58 21.09 7.91
N SER A 217 8.00 21.44 6.77
CA SER A 217 8.46 21.08 5.43
C SER A 217 8.51 19.57 5.16
N GLY A 218 7.96 18.74 6.03
CA GLY A 218 7.78 17.30 5.82
C GLY A 218 6.64 17.00 4.88
N ALA A 219 6.68 15.82 4.25
CA ALA A 219 5.68 15.37 3.28
C ALA A 219 4.77 14.29 3.87
N LEU A 220 3.45 14.46 3.74
CA LEU A 220 2.45 13.42 3.96
C LEU A 220 1.89 12.97 2.61
N LEU A 221 2.01 11.68 2.33
CA LEU A 221 1.52 11.04 1.11
C LEU A 221 0.35 10.12 1.46
N ILE A 222 -0.83 10.44 0.97
CA ILE A 222 -2.06 9.68 1.22
C ILE A 222 -2.60 9.15 -0.11
N THR A 223 -3.13 7.93 -0.12
CA THR A 223 -3.96 7.44 -1.22
C THR A 223 -5.29 6.92 -0.66
N VAL A 224 -6.37 7.18 -1.38
CA VAL A 224 -7.72 6.73 -1.03
C VAL A 224 -8.50 6.30 -2.26
N PRO A 225 -9.45 5.32 -2.13
CA PRO A 225 -10.42 5.05 -3.18
C PRO A 225 -11.28 6.31 -3.41
N PHE A 226 -11.45 6.71 -4.68
CA PHE A 226 -12.09 7.96 -5.03
C PHE A 226 -13.27 7.76 -5.99
N GLY A 227 -14.31 8.58 -5.83
CA GLY A 227 -15.46 8.61 -6.73
C GLY A 227 -16.72 9.12 -6.06
N THR A 228 -17.85 8.47 -6.31
CA THR A 228 -19.09 8.76 -5.57
C THR A 228 -18.93 8.29 -4.12
N TYR A 229 -19.22 9.18 -3.16
CA TYR A 229 -19.20 8.79 -1.75
C TYR A 229 -20.05 7.56 -1.50
N GLU A 230 -19.49 6.59 -0.79
CA GLU A 230 -20.21 5.40 -0.34
C GLU A 230 -19.57 4.85 0.95
N ASP A 231 -20.42 4.55 1.92
CA ASP A 231 -20.07 3.91 3.18
C ASP A 231 -20.30 2.40 3.06
N PHE A 232 -19.19 1.64 3.10
CA PHE A 232 -19.21 0.17 3.05
C PHE A 232 -19.19 -0.49 4.45
N GLY A 233 -19.30 0.31 5.53
CA GLY A 233 -19.31 -0.14 6.91
C GLY A 233 -17.91 -0.40 7.48
N TRP A 234 -16.96 -0.97 6.70
CA TRP A 234 -15.59 -1.25 7.11
C TRP A 234 -14.55 -0.34 6.44
N PHE A 235 -14.96 0.44 5.47
CA PHE A 235 -14.25 1.56 4.85
C PHE A 235 -15.26 2.48 4.17
N GLN A 236 -14.82 3.65 3.76
CA GLN A 236 -15.61 4.60 2.98
C GLN A 236 -14.88 4.98 1.69
N GLN A 237 -15.60 5.09 0.56
CA GLN A 237 -15.05 5.67 -0.65
C GLN A 237 -15.14 7.18 -0.56
N PHE A 238 -14.03 7.86 -0.83
CA PHE A 238 -13.93 9.31 -0.74
C PHE A 238 -14.47 9.98 -2.00
N ASP A 239 -15.17 11.08 -1.82
CA ASP A 239 -15.54 12.00 -2.87
C ASP A 239 -14.66 13.26 -2.88
N GLU A 240 -14.95 14.16 -3.79
CA GLU A 240 -14.22 15.44 -3.92
C GLU A 240 -14.33 16.30 -2.66
N THR A 241 -15.50 16.29 -2.00
CA THR A 241 -15.74 17.04 -0.75
C THR A 241 -14.80 16.56 0.37
N MET A 242 -14.67 15.26 0.53
CA MET A 242 -13.80 14.66 1.54
C MET A 242 -12.32 14.91 1.24
N VAL A 243 -11.92 14.83 -0.03
CA VAL A 243 -10.54 15.13 -0.46
C VAL A 243 -10.20 16.61 -0.21
N ASN A 244 -11.10 17.53 -0.54
CA ASN A 244 -10.93 18.96 -0.25
C ASN A 244 -10.84 19.22 1.25
N ARG A 245 -11.65 18.53 2.04
CA ARG A 245 -11.64 18.63 3.51
C ARG A 245 -10.34 18.14 4.15
N ILE A 246 -9.66 17.13 3.54
CA ILE A 246 -8.29 16.77 3.95
C ILE A 246 -7.34 17.96 3.78
N VAL A 247 -7.37 18.63 2.63
CA VAL A 247 -6.49 19.78 2.36
C VAL A 247 -6.81 20.95 3.31
N GLU A 248 -8.10 21.26 3.49
CA GLU A 248 -8.56 22.33 4.39
C GLU A 248 -8.16 22.09 5.85
N ALA A 249 -8.35 20.86 6.37
CA ALA A 249 -8.00 20.53 7.74
C ALA A 249 -6.47 20.46 7.97
N PHE A 250 -5.73 19.99 6.96
CA PHE A 250 -4.28 19.93 7.05
C PHE A 250 -3.63 21.32 6.95
N VAL A 251 -4.20 22.23 6.19
CA VAL A 251 -3.61 23.57 5.92
C VAL A 251 -2.15 23.44 5.46
N PRO A 252 -1.89 22.80 4.29
CA PRO A 252 -0.52 22.58 3.82
C PRO A 252 0.10 23.87 3.28
N THR A 253 1.44 23.97 3.29
CA THR A 253 2.18 25.02 2.57
C THR A 253 2.15 24.82 1.07
N GLU A 254 2.19 23.55 0.64
CA GLU A 254 2.05 23.12 -0.74
C GLU A 254 1.26 21.81 -0.78
N HIS A 255 0.46 21.62 -1.81
CA HIS A 255 -0.21 20.35 -2.04
C HIS A 255 -0.36 20.04 -3.54
N SER A 256 -0.49 18.75 -3.82
CA SER A 256 -0.90 18.29 -5.15
C SER A 256 -1.77 17.03 -5.00
N ILE A 257 -2.73 16.89 -5.92
CA ILE A 257 -3.62 15.74 -5.99
C ILE A 257 -3.52 15.17 -7.40
N THR A 258 -3.23 13.87 -7.48
CA THR A 258 -3.14 13.12 -8.73
C THR A 258 -4.21 12.06 -8.72
N TYR A 259 -5.00 11.98 -9.80
CA TYR A 259 -6.06 10.98 -9.91
C TYR A 259 -5.70 9.92 -10.94
N TYR A 260 -5.94 8.66 -10.61
CA TYR A 260 -5.87 7.55 -11.56
C TYR A 260 -7.23 6.87 -11.64
N LYS A 261 -7.62 6.48 -12.85
CA LYS A 261 -8.88 5.82 -13.17
C LYS A 261 -8.63 4.52 -13.92
N TYR A 262 -9.37 3.49 -13.56
CA TYR A 262 -9.43 2.25 -14.31
C TYR A 262 -10.42 2.34 -15.47
N THR A 263 -10.01 1.86 -16.63
CA THR A 263 -10.83 1.78 -17.86
C THR A 263 -10.61 0.43 -18.52
N ASP A 264 -11.28 0.17 -19.64
CA ASP A 264 -11.04 -0.97 -20.52
C ASP A 264 -9.58 -1.04 -21.04
N LYS A 265 -8.85 0.07 -20.96
CA LYS A 265 -7.43 0.19 -21.30
C LYS A 265 -6.50 0.15 -20.08
N GLY A 266 -6.96 -0.39 -18.95
CA GLY A 266 -6.21 -0.43 -17.70
C GLY A 266 -6.24 0.91 -16.94
N TRP A 267 -5.29 1.09 -16.03
CA TRP A 267 -5.15 2.29 -15.21
C TRP A 267 -4.49 3.43 -15.98
N ASN A 268 -5.03 4.63 -15.84
CA ASN A 268 -4.40 5.82 -16.41
C ASN A 268 -4.66 7.06 -15.58
N LEU A 269 -3.80 8.07 -15.79
CA LEU A 269 -3.93 9.40 -15.22
C LEU A 269 -5.22 10.06 -15.75
N CYS A 270 -5.94 10.78 -14.89
CA CYS A 270 -7.15 11.51 -15.27
C CYS A 270 -7.36 12.76 -14.40
N SER A 271 -8.38 13.54 -14.72
CA SER A 271 -8.87 14.66 -13.90
C SER A 271 -9.93 14.20 -12.89
N SER A 272 -10.15 14.98 -11.83
CA SER A 272 -11.13 14.65 -10.77
C SER A 272 -12.56 14.50 -11.29
N ASP A 273 -12.97 15.37 -12.21
CA ASP A 273 -14.31 15.36 -12.82
C ASP A 273 -14.62 14.05 -13.56
N LEU A 274 -13.63 13.45 -14.22
CA LEU A 274 -13.76 12.14 -14.87
C LEU A 274 -13.84 10.98 -13.90
N CYS A 275 -13.47 11.19 -12.63
CA CYS A 275 -13.47 10.18 -11.58
C CYS A 275 -14.66 10.30 -10.62
N SER A 276 -15.32 11.46 -10.53
CA SER A 276 -16.34 11.79 -9.51
C SER A 276 -17.55 10.86 -9.48
N SER A 277 -17.93 10.27 -10.62
CA SER A 277 -19.07 9.36 -10.76
C SER A 277 -18.69 7.88 -10.60
N ILE A 278 -17.42 7.57 -10.36
CA ILE A 278 -16.94 6.19 -10.26
C ILE A 278 -17.41 5.58 -8.94
N ARG A 279 -17.85 4.32 -9.01
CA ARG A 279 -18.21 3.53 -7.84
C ARG A 279 -17.17 2.44 -7.57
N TYR A 280 -17.02 2.11 -6.31
CA TYR A 280 -16.19 0.97 -5.90
C TYR A 280 -16.86 -0.34 -6.35
N ASN A 281 -16.08 -1.24 -6.95
CA ASN A 281 -16.58 -2.55 -7.34
C ASN A 281 -16.46 -3.54 -6.19
N THR A 282 -17.59 -3.91 -5.61
CA THR A 282 -17.69 -4.95 -4.58
C THR A 282 -17.95 -6.35 -5.16
N HIS A 283 -18.32 -6.42 -6.44
CA HIS A 283 -18.64 -7.69 -7.10
C HIS A 283 -17.36 -8.42 -7.49
N ARG A 284 -17.33 -9.72 -7.24
CA ARG A 284 -16.25 -10.62 -7.68
C ARG A 284 -16.79 -11.60 -8.68
N SER A 285 -16.21 -11.61 -9.87
CA SER A 285 -16.58 -12.51 -10.96
C SER A 285 -15.51 -13.57 -11.18
N ASN A 286 -15.93 -14.78 -11.57
CA ASN A 286 -15.06 -15.81 -12.08
C ASN A 286 -14.88 -15.73 -13.61
N ASP A 287 -15.55 -14.77 -14.26
CA ASP A 287 -15.40 -14.47 -15.67
C ASP A 287 -14.30 -13.42 -15.87
N PRO A 288 -13.19 -13.73 -16.55
CA PRO A 288 -12.13 -12.77 -16.79
C PRO A 288 -12.59 -11.58 -17.65
N PHE A 289 -13.58 -11.79 -18.54
CA PHE A 289 -14.13 -10.71 -19.37
C PHE A 289 -14.86 -9.63 -18.56
N PHE A 290 -15.39 -9.97 -17.38
CA PHE A 290 -15.97 -9.00 -16.47
C PHE A 290 -15.00 -7.85 -16.17
N TYR A 291 -13.73 -8.16 -15.91
CA TYR A 291 -12.71 -7.19 -15.51
C TYR A 291 -12.07 -6.42 -16.68
N THR A 292 -12.45 -6.70 -17.92
CA THR A 292 -12.05 -5.84 -19.05
C THR A 292 -12.72 -4.48 -19.02
N SER A 293 -13.94 -4.40 -18.46
CA SER A 293 -14.72 -3.15 -18.38
C SER A 293 -15.02 -2.71 -16.95
N ASN A 294 -14.70 -3.55 -15.94
CA ASN A 294 -14.96 -3.27 -14.55
C ASN A 294 -13.64 -3.28 -13.75
N PRO A 295 -13.44 -2.36 -12.82
CA PRO A 295 -12.27 -2.38 -11.94
C PRO A 295 -12.29 -3.59 -11.02
N VAL A 296 -11.12 -3.97 -10.51
CA VAL A 296 -11.00 -5.09 -9.56
C VAL A 296 -11.56 -4.72 -8.19
N CYS A 297 -11.33 -3.48 -7.75
CA CYS A 297 -11.79 -2.89 -6.50
C CYS A 297 -12.16 -1.42 -6.71
N ALA A 298 -11.32 -0.48 -6.28
CA ALA A 298 -11.50 0.93 -6.59
C ALA A 298 -11.44 1.14 -8.10
N GLY A 299 -12.39 1.89 -8.64
CA GLY A 299 -12.40 2.28 -10.05
C GLY A 299 -11.62 3.55 -10.32
N ALA A 300 -11.37 4.33 -9.27
CA ALA A 300 -10.44 5.46 -9.27
C ALA A 300 -9.82 5.65 -7.89
N VAL A 301 -8.66 6.32 -7.85
CA VAL A 301 -7.94 6.67 -6.62
C VAL A 301 -7.50 8.12 -6.67
N ALA A 302 -7.56 8.79 -5.52
CA ALA A 302 -6.93 10.08 -5.28
C ALA A 302 -5.61 9.85 -4.52
N CYS A 303 -4.53 10.36 -5.10
CA CYS A 303 -3.19 10.34 -4.55
C CYS A 303 -2.83 11.76 -4.12
N ILE A 304 -2.75 12.01 -2.82
CA ILE A 304 -2.68 13.33 -2.20
C ILE A 304 -1.30 13.52 -1.58
N LYS A 305 -0.60 14.58 -1.96
CA LYS A 305 0.66 15.01 -1.36
C LYS A 305 0.45 16.33 -0.64
N LEU A 306 0.79 16.38 0.64
CA LEU A 306 0.68 17.57 1.49
C LEU A 306 2.05 17.87 2.10
N ILE A 307 2.48 19.13 2.03
CA ILE A 307 3.69 19.62 2.70
C ILE A 307 3.26 20.47 3.91
N LYS A 308 3.80 20.14 5.08
CA LYS A 308 3.48 20.86 6.32
C LYS A 308 4.13 22.23 6.39
#